data_0ce524808c1a435bcec361dc1399fb25
#
_entry.id   0ce524808c1a435bcec361dc1399fb25
#
_cell.length_a   1.000
_cell.length_b   1.000
_cell.length_c   1.000
_cell.angle_alpha   90.00
_cell.angle_beta   90.00
_cell.angle_gamma   90.00
#
_symmetry.space_group_name_H-M   'P 1'
#
loop_
_entity.id
_entity.type
_entity.pdbx_description
1 polymer ?
#
loop_
_entity_poly.entity_id
_entity_poly.type
_entity_poly.pdbx_seq_one_letter_code
_entity_poly.pdbx_strand_id
1 'polypeptide(L)'
;LTSLDLTGFKTDRVMNMYGMFSGCSGLTNLDLSGFKTDKVLDMKEMFDNCFGLTTIYVGEGWSTAKVLRSYYMFRNCTSLVGGAGTPFDADHIDHTYAHIDGGSDNPGYFTAKAAGAPEPYAVLSNNNSVLTFYYDDRKANRNGMDVEPFTCTWDDDWVNYTISSGWYEHRESITSVVFDDSFAGCTT
;
A
#
# COMPACT_ATOMS: atom_id res chain seq x y z
N LEU A 1 -17.37 -12.59 -0.30
CA LEU A 1 -16.45 -11.64 0.32
C LEU A 1 -16.72 -10.25 -0.23
N THR A 2 -17.03 -9.27 0.63
CA THR A 2 -17.41 -7.91 0.22
C THR A 2 -16.34 -6.87 0.59
N SER A 3 -15.46 -7.18 1.50
CA SER A 3 -14.30 -6.37 1.87
C SER A 3 -13.13 -7.25 2.28
N LEU A 4 -11.92 -6.75 2.12
CA LEU A 4 -10.69 -7.47 2.48
C LEU A 4 -9.66 -6.44 2.96
N ASP A 5 -9.20 -6.62 4.20
CA ASP A 5 -8.10 -5.84 4.75
C ASP A 5 -6.78 -6.59 4.50
N LEU A 6 -5.88 -5.95 3.77
CA LEU A 6 -4.55 -6.46 3.43
C LEU A 6 -3.44 -5.62 4.06
N THR A 7 -3.77 -4.73 4.99
CA THR A 7 -2.79 -3.96 5.74
C THR A 7 -1.83 -4.91 6.47
N GLY A 8 -0.54 -4.66 6.35
CA GLY A 8 0.47 -5.54 6.94
C GLY A 8 0.78 -6.83 6.18
N PHE A 9 0.11 -7.11 5.05
CA PHE A 9 0.40 -8.29 4.24
C PHE A 9 1.77 -8.15 3.56
N LYS A 10 2.71 -9.03 3.87
CA LYS A 10 4.09 -8.95 3.36
C LYS A 10 4.24 -9.81 2.10
N THR A 11 4.49 -9.18 0.95
CA THR A 11 4.63 -9.88 -0.35
C THR A 11 6.03 -9.79 -0.95
N ASP A 12 7.00 -9.19 -0.27
CA ASP A 12 8.38 -8.99 -0.72
C ASP A 12 9.15 -10.26 -1.06
N ARG A 13 8.64 -11.45 -0.68
CA ARG A 13 9.21 -12.75 -1.02
C ARG A 13 8.29 -13.63 -1.86
N VAL A 14 7.10 -13.14 -2.23
CA VAL A 14 6.12 -13.92 -2.98
C VAL A 14 6.55 -14.00 -4.44
N MET A 15 6.56 -15.22 -4.99
CA MET A 15 6.87 -15.51 -6.39
C MET A 15 5.67 -15.99 -7.19
N ASN A 16 4.59 -16.38 -6.52
CA ASN A 16 3.38 -16.92 -7.14
C ASN A 16 2.14 -16.31 -6.49
N MET A 17 1.32 -15.67 -7.31
CA MET A 17 0.03 -15.08 -6.95
C MET A 17 -1.11 -15.68 -7.79
N TYR A 18 -0.93 -16.93 -8.27
CA TYR A 18 -1.95 -17.64 -9.04
C TYR A 18 -3.28 -17.69 -8.29
N GLY A 19 -4.34 -17.18 -8.95
CA GLY A 19 -5.71 -17.23 -8.45
C GLY A 19 -5.95 -16.55 -7.09
N MET A 20 -5.08 -15.67 -6.64
CA MET A 20 -5.09 -15.12 -5.27
C MET A 20 -6.43 -14.51 -4.86
N PHE A 21 -7.12 -13.87 -5.78
CA PHE A 21 -8.44 -13.26 -5.56
C PHE A 21 -9.52 -13.86 -6.48
N SER A 22 -9.22 -14.99 -7.14
CA SER A 22 -10.16 -15.61 -8.08
C SER A 22 -11.52 -15.89 -7.42
N GLY A 23 -12.61 -15.52 -8.11
CA GLY A 23 -13.98 -15.73 -7.62
C GLY A 23 -14.43 -14.78 -6.51
N CYS A 24 -13.66 -13.75 -6.16
CA CYS A 24 -14.05 -12.73 -5.18
C CYS A 24 -15.09 -11.76 -5.76
N SER A 25 -16.22 -12.29 -6.25
CA SER A 25 -17.24 -11.57 -7.01
C SER A 25 -17.97 -10.46 -6.24
N GLY A 26 -17.92 -10.48 -4.91
CA GLY A 26 -18.54 -9.47 -4.06
C GLY A 26 -17.61 -8.32 -3.68
N LEU A 27 -16.32 -8.38 -4.00
CA LEU A 27 -15.40 -7.26 -3.81
C LEU A 27 -15.69 -6.17 -4.84
N THR A 28 -15.83 -4.93 -4.39
CA THR A 28 -15.97 -3.75 -5.27
C THR A 28 -14.66 -3.00 -5.39
N ASN A 29 -13.88 -2.92 -4.32
CA ASN A 29 -12.59 -2.26 -4.30
C ASN A 29 -11.53 -3.18 -3.68
N LEU A 30 -10.33 -3.14 -4.21
CA LEU A 30 -9.20 -3.91 -3.70
C LEU A 30 -7.97 -3.03 -3.56
N ASP A 31 -7.44 -2.92 -2.36
CA ASP A 31 -6.24 -2.13 -2.07
C ASP A 31 -5.00 -3.03 -2.00
N LEU A 32 -4.18 -2.97 -3.04
CA LEU A 32 -2.89 -3.66 -3.17
C LEU A 32 -1.70 -2.68 -3.07
N SER A 33 -1.92 -1.48 -2.55
CA SER A 33 -0.88 -0.44 -2.51
C SER A 33 0.36 -0.85 -1.70
N GLY A 34 0.19 -1.73 -0.71
CA GLY A 34 1.28 -2.31 0.08
C GLY A 34 2.01 -3.48 -0.58
N PHE A 35 1.53 -3.97 -1.73
CA PHE A 35 2.12 -5.14 -2.37
C PHE A 35 3.43 -4.80 -3.09
N LYS A 36 4.43 -5.66 -2.89
CA LYS A 36 5.69 -5.68 -3.64
C LYS A 36 5.68 -6.90 -4.55
N THR A 37 5.67 -6.69 -5.86
CA THR A 37 5.51 -7.76 -6.85
C THR A 37 6.72 -7.94 -7.76
N ASP A 38 7.85 -7.31 -7.43
CA ASP A 38 9.11 -7.34 -8.19
C ASP A 38 9.73 -8.75 -8.33
N LYS A 39 9.27 -9.74 -7.55
CA LYS A 39 9.71 -11.14 -7.62
C LYS A 39 8.65 -12.09 -8.14
N VAL A 40 7.45 -11.61 -8.43
CA VAL A 40 6.35 -12.46 -8.86
C VAL A 40 6.54 -12.92 -10.30
N LEU A 41 6.43 -14.22 -10.51
CA LEU A 41 6.56 -14.88 -11.81
C LEU A 41 5.23 -15.36 -12.37
N ASP A 42 4.24 -15.57 -11.51
CA ASP A 42 2.94 -16.14 -11.87
C ASP A 42 1.80 -15.32 -11.26
N MET A 43 1.01 -14.67 -12.12
CA MET A 43 -0.21 -13.94 -11.80
C MET A 43 -1.43 -14.49 -12.56
N LYS A 44 -1.30 -15.74 -13.07
CA LYS A 44 -2.42 -16.39 -13.77
C LYS A 44 -3.69 -16.36 -12.93
N GLU A 45 -4.83 -16.00 -13.55
CA GLU A 45 -6.15 -16.02 -12.92
C GLU A 45 -6.26 -15.19 -11.61
N MET A 46 -5.34 -14.25 -11.34
CA MET A 46 -5.25 -13.56 -10.06
C MET A 46 -6.56 -12.89 -9.65
N PHE A 47 -7.30 -12.32 -10.60
CA PHE A 47 -8.59 -11.66 -10.38
C PHE A 47 -9.73 -12.33 -11.18
N ASP A 48 -9.54 -13.55 -11.67
CA ASP A 48 -10.53 -14.24 -12.49
C ASP A 48 -11.90 -14.31 -11.80
N ASN A 49 -12.98 -14.02 -12.55
CA ASN A 49 -14.36 -14.01 -12.04
C ASN A 49 -14.64 -13.00 -10.90
N CYS A 50 -13.91 -11.92 -10.81
CA CYS A 50 -14.19 -10.81 -9.89
C CYS A 50 -15.20 -9.84 -10.52
N PHE A 51 -16.41 -10.29 -10.81
CA PHE A 51 -17.45 -9.54 -11.55
C PHE A 51 -17.81 -8.18 -10.93
N GLY A 52 -17.76 -8.08 -9.58
CA GLY A 52 -18.12 -6.87 -8.85
C GLY A 52 -16.97 -5.87 -8.67
N LEU A 53 -15.75 -6.26 -9.05
CA LEU A 53 -14.56 -5.44 -8.83
C LEU A 53 -14.53 -4.26 -9.78
N THR A 54 -14.63 -3.05 -9.23
CA THR A 54 -14.62 -1.79 -9.99
C THR A 54 -13.27 -1.10 -9.97
N THR A 55 -12.53 -1.21 -8.85
CA THR A 55 -11.28 -0.46 -8.67
C THR A 55 -10.22 -1.31 -7.97
N ILE A 56 -9.01 -1.31 -8.53
CA ILE A 56 -7.82 -1.90 -7.90
C ILE A 56 -6.81 -0.78 -7.68
N TYR A 57 -6.48 -0.52 -6.41
CA TYR A 57 -5.43 0.42 -6.05
C TYR A 57 -4.08 -0.28 -5.96
N VAL A 58 -3.04 0.34 -6.52
CA VAL A 58 -1.66 -0.13 -6.40
C VAL A 58 -0.74 1.01 -5.98
N GLY A 59 0.40 0.67 -5.36
CA GLY A 59 1.45 1.60 -4.99
C GLY A 59 2.74 1.37 -5.81
N GLU A 60 3.82 2.05 -5.40
CA GLU A 60 5.13 2.02 -6.06
C GLU A 60 5.78 0.61 -6.10
N GLY A 61 5.34 -0.29 -5.21
CA GLY A 61 5.86 -1.66 -5.15
C GLY A 61 5.32 -2.60 -6.23
N TRP A 62 4.30 -2.17 -6.99
CA TRP A 62 3.71 -3.00 -8.03
C TRP A 62 4.56 -3.04 -9.28
N SER A 63 4.86 -4.25 -9.78
CA SER A 63 5.62 -4.48 -11.00
C SER A 63 5.21 -5.79 -11.65
N THR A 64 5.07 -5.81 -12.96
CA THR A 64 4.85 -7.01 -13.77
C THR A 64 6.09 -7.42 -14.58
N ALA A 65 7.23 -6.75 -14.38
CA ALA A 65 8.43 -6.90 -15.21
C ALA A 65 9.00 -8.32 -15.23
N LYS A 66 8.74 -9.16 -14.22
CA LYS A 66 9.20 -10.55 -14.15
C LYS A 66 8.09 -11.57 -14.37
N VAL A 67 6.87 -11.13 -14.62
CA VAL A 67 5.73 -12.03 -14.79
C VAL A 67 5.87 -12.84 -16.07
N LEU A 68 5.86 -14.15 -15.93
CA LEU A 68 5.95 -15.12 -17.04
C LEU A 68 4.59 -15.72 -17.39
N ARG A 69 3.67 -15.73 -16.45
CA ARG A 69 2.33 -16.32 -16.59
C ARG A 69 1.28 -15.36 -16.04
N SER A 70 0.33 -14.94 -16.88
CA SER A 70 -0.71 -13.99 -16.52
C SER A 70 -2.03 -14.20 -17.26
N TYR A 71 -2.13 -15.29 -18.03
CA TYR A 71 -3.37 -15.54 -18.78
C TYR A 71 -4.57 -15.64 -17.85
N TYR A 72 -5.68 -15.06 -18.31
CA TYR A 72 -6.93 -14.96 -17.54
C TYR A 72 -6.83 -14.13 -16.24
N MET A 73 -5.79 -13.29 -16.10
CA MET A 73 -5.60 -12.48 -14.90
C MET A 73 -6.83 -11.66 -14.55
N PHE A 74 -7.49 -11.06 -15.56
CA PHE A 74 -8.69 -10.23 -15.40
C PHE A 74 -9.94 -10.83 -16.08
N ARG A 75 -9.93 -12.12 -16.42
CA ARG A 75 -11.11 -12.72 -17.07
C ARG A 75 -12.35 -12.49 -16.24
N ASN A 76 -13.43 -12.00 -16.92
CA ASN A 76 -14.72 -11.70 -16.30
C ASN A 76 -14.72 -10.60 -15.23
N CYS A 77 -13.72 -9.72 -15.19
CA CYS A 77 -13.73 -8.51 -14.35
C CYS A 77 -14.55 -7.38 -15.01
N THR A 78 -15.77 -7.66 -15.42
CA THR A 78 -16.58 -6.82 -16.33
C THR A 78 -16.94 -5.45 -15.79
N SER A 79 -16.83 -5.22 -14.49
CA SER A 79 -17.08 -3.92 -13.84
C SER A 79 -15.82 -3.07 -13.67
N LEU A 80 -14.62 -3.61 -14.01
CA LEU A 80 -13.35 -2.97 -13.72
C LEU A 80 -13.14 -1.73 -14.59
N VAL A 81 -12.70 -0.65 -13.94
CA VAL A 81 -12.37 0.63 -14.59
C VAL A 81 -11.05 1.13 -14.01
N GLY A 82 -10.12 1.48 -14.87
CA GLY A 82 -8.86 2.11 -14.50
C GLY A 82 -9.01 3.53 -13.96
N GLY A 83 -7.97 4.03 -13.28
CA GLY A 83 -8.02 5.32 -12.60
C GLY A 83 -8.22 6.55 -13.50
N ALA A 84 -7.86 6.45 -14.79
CA ALA A 84 -8.11 7.49 -15.80
C ALA A 84 -9.34 7.17 -16.69
N GLY A 85 -10.12 6.15 -16.34
CA GLY A 85 -11.37 5.81 -16.99
C GLY A 85 -11.28 4.69 -18.03
N THR A 86 -10.18 3.96 -18.14
CA THR A 86 -10.05 2.81 -19.05
C THR A 86 -11.02 1.70 -18.63
N PRO A 87 -12.04 1.36 -19.46
CA PRO A 87 -12.99 0.31 -19.14
C PRO A 87 -12.37 -1.08 -19.33
N PHE A 88 -13.00 -2.08 -18.73
CA PHE A 88 -12.64 -3.48 -18.99
C PHE A 88 -12.76 -3.81 -20.49
N ASP A 89 -11.76 -4.52 -21.00
CA ASP A 89 -11.69 -5.03 -22.37
C ASP A 89 -11.36 -6.53 -22.33
N ALA A 90 -12.23 -7.35 -22.97
CA ALA A 90 -12.05 -8.80 -23.00
C ALA A 90 -10.83 -9.28 -23.80
N ASP A 91 -10.27 -8.43 -24.65
CA ASP A 91 -9.03 -8.72 -25.40
C ASP A 91 -7.76 -8.44 -24.58
N HIS A 92 -7.90 -7.76 -23.44
CA HIS A 92 -6.79 -7.37 -22.55
C HIS A 92 -6.99 -7.93 -21.13
N ILE A 93 -6.99 -9.26 -21.02
CA ILE A 93 -7.24 -9.98 -19.76
C ILE A 93 -5.98 -10.57 -19.10
N ASP A 94 -4.82 -10.19 -19.58
CA ASP A 94 -3.51 -10.60 -19.04
C ASP A 94 -2.80 -9.43 -18.33
N HIS A 95 -1.49 -9.54 -18.06
CA HIS A 95 -0.72 -8.52 -17.35
C HIS A 95 -0.45 -7.24 -18.16
N THR A 96 -0.78 -7.20 -19.45
CA THR A 96 -0.51 -6.02 -20.29
C THR A 96 -1.24 -4.76 -19.82
N TYR A 97 -2.41 -4.91 -19.20
CA TYR A 97 -3.16 -3.81 -18.56
C TYR A 97 -3.00 -3.78 -17.03
N ALA A 98 -2.12 -4.60 -16.45
CA ALA A 98 -1.89 -4.66 -15.00
C ALA A 98 -0.92 -3.56 -14.53
N HIS A 99 -1.19 -2.32 -14.86
CA HIS A 99 -0.45 -1.13 -14.46
C HIS A 99 -1.40 0.05 -14.22
N ILE A 100 -0.87 1.12 -13.64
CA ILE A 100 -1.64 2.35 -13.39
C ILE A 100 -2.11 2.91 -14.73
N ASP A 101 -3.41 3.21 -14.78
CA ASP A 101 -4.07 3.75 -15.96
C ASP A 101 -3.57 5.15 -16.29
N GLY A 102 -2.99 5.32 -17.47
CA GLY A 102 -2.55 6.59 -18.05
C GLY A 102 -3.52 7.16 -19.10
N GLY A 103 -4.75 6.66 -19.15
CA GLY A 103 -5.76 7.06 -20.13
C GLY A 103 -5.49 6.49 -21.51
N SER A 104 -5.94 7.19 -22.56
CA SER A 104 -5.87 6.71 -23.96
C SER A 104 -4.44 6.42 -24.45
N ASP A 105 -3.45 7.08 -23.88
CA ASP A 105 -2.05 6.94 -24.31
C ASP A 105 -1.34 5.76 -23.66
N ASN A 106 -1.81 5.32 -22.50
CA ASN A 106 -1.29 4.18 -21.76
C ASN A 106 -2.41 3.52 -20.94
N PRO A 107 -3.37 2.84 -21.60
CA PRO A 107 -4.54 2.29 -20.92
C PRO A 107 -4.16 1.15 -19.97
N GLY A 108 -4.69 1.19 -18.75
CA GLY A 108 -4.44 0.20 -17.71
C GLY A 108 -5.63 0.07 -16.76
N TYR A 109 -5.64 -0.98 -15.93
CA TYR A 109 -6.77 -1.25 -15.05
C TYR A 109 -6.58 -0.76 -13.63
N PHE A 110 -5.42 -0.24 -13.28
CA PHE A 110 -5.15 0.14 -11.91
C PHE A 110 -5.26 1.64 -11.66
N THR A 111 -5.67 1.95 -10.46
CA THR A 111 -5.68 3.30 -9.92
C THR A 111 -4.47 3.49 -9.03
N ALA A 112 -3.72 4.57 -9.24
CA ALA A 112 -2.69 4.93 -8.28
C ALA A 112 -3.34 5.16 -6.91
N LYS A 113 -2.86 4.50 -5.87
CA LYS A 113 -3.25 4.90 -4.53
C LYS A 113 -2.63 6.27 -4.30
N ALA A 114 -3.46 7.28 -4.11
CA ALA A 114 -2.96 8.57 -3.66
C ALA A 114 -2.12 8.33 -2.40
N ALA A 115 -0.92 8.83 -2.38
CA ALA A 115 -0.16 8.91 -1.16
C ALA A 115 -1.07 9.54 -0.10
N GLY A 116 -1.24 8.90 1.04
CA GLY A 116 -1.91 9.52 2.16
C GLY A 116 -1.25 10.87 2.42
N ALA A 117 -1.97 11.87 2.92
CA ALA A 117 -1.29 13.06 3.40
C ALA A 117 -0.19 12.61 4.38
N PRO A 118 1.02 13.16 4.29
CA PRO A 118 2.06 12.86 5.26
C PRO A 118 1.51 13.06 6.68
N GLU A 119 1.71 12.08 7.53
CA GLU A 119 1.30 12.12 8.92
C GLU A 119 2.47 11.78 9.84
N PRO A 120 2.54 12.36 11.04
CA PRO A 120 3.55 11.97 12.01
C PRO A 120 3.24 10.58 12.58
N TYR A 121 4.24 9.73 12.67
CA TYR A 121 4.15 8.44 13.34
C TYR A 121 5.50 7.98 13.85
N ALA A 122 5.50 7.02 14.75
CA ALA A 122 6.72 6.44 15.30
C ALA A 122 6.79 4.92 15.08
N VAL A 123 7.98 4.40 14.95
CA VAL A 123 8.25 2.96 14.78
C VAL A 123 9.26 2.51 15.82
N LEU A 124 8.95 1.42 16.53
CA LEU A 124 9.90 0.71 17.36
C LEU A 124 10.61 -0.38 16.55
N SER A 125 11.93 -0.40 16.62
CA SER A 125 12.76 -1.37 15.93
C SER A 125 13.86 -1.89 16.87
N ASN A 126 14.66 -2.83 16.37
CA ASN A 126 15.80 -3.40 17.09
C ASN A 126 15.43 -3.91 18.50
N ASN A 127 14.42 -4.79 18.58
CA ASN A 127 13.88 -5.32 19.85
C ASN A 127 13.39 -4.23 20.81
N ASN A 128 12.69 -3.22 20.26
CA ASN A 128 12.13 -2.08 20.99
C ASN A 128 13.16 -1.13 21.61
N SER A 129 14.41 -1.15 21.13
CA SER A 129 15.47 -0.28 21.65
C SER A 129 15.68 1.00 20.85
N VAL A 130 15.14 1.08 19.62
CA VAL A 130 15.23 2.26 18.76
C VAL A 130 13.83 2.75 18.43
N LEU A 131 13.51 3.99 18.81
CA LEU A 131 12.29 4.69 18.44
C LEU A 131 12.62 5.68 17.31
N THR A 132 12.03 5.47 16.14
CA THR A 132 12.22 6.36 14.99
C THR A 132 10.93 7.08 14.67
N PHE A 133 11.00 8.41 14.57
CA PHE A 133 9.89 9.25 14.14
C PHE A 133 9.96 9.52 12.65
N TYR A 134 8.82 9.46 11.98
CA TYR A 134 8.63 9.69 10.55
C TYR A 134 7.50 10.69 10.32
N TYR A 135 7.61 11.46 9.23
CA TYR A 135 6.54 12.30 8.71
C TYR A 135 6.37 12.03 7.22
N ASP A 136 5.70 10.93 6.91
CA ASP A 136 5.42 10.52 5.53
C ASP A 136 4.09 9.73 5.48
N ASP A 137 3.71 9.26 4.30
CA ASP A 137 2.50 8.49 4.04
C ASP A 137 2.67 6.97 4.22
N ARG A 138 3.77 6.51 4.85
CA ARG A 138 4.16 5.09 4.94
C ARG A 138 3.86 4.43 6.28
N LYS A 139 3.08 5.07 7.14
CA LYS A 139 2.75 4.57 8.48
C LYS A 139 2.26 3.13 8.49
N ALA A 140 1.27 2.80 7.66
CA ALA A 140 0.74 1.44 7.55
C ALA A 140 1.80 0.43 7.09
N ASN A 141 2.67 0.83 6.15
CA ASN A 141 3.74 -0.03 5.61
C ASN A 141 4.85 -0.32 6.63
N ARG A 142 5.02 0.54 7.63
CA ARG A 142 6.03 0.43 8.68
C ARG A 142 5.47 -0.07 10.01
N ASN A 143 4.17 -0.37 10.11
CA ASN A 143 3.47 -0.63 11.37
C ASN A 143 3.70 0.52 12.37
N GLY A 144 3.60 1.75 11.88
CA GLY A 144 3.82 2.96 12.66
C GLY A 144 2.71 3.14 13.71
N MET A 145 3.13 3.58 14.89
CA MET A 145 2.23 3.95 15.96
C MET A 145 1.74 5.38 15.76
N ASP A 146 0.48 5.64 16.15
CA ASP A 146 -0.05 7.01 16.17
C ASP A 146 0.78 7.90 17.09
N VAL A 147 1.06 9.10 16.59
CA VAL A 147 1.62 10.20 17.37
C VAL A 147 0.56 11.30 17.35
N GLU A 148 0.12 11.74 18.51
CA GLU A 148 -0.81 12.86 18.63
C GLU A 148 -0.29 14.05 17.83
N PRO A 149 -1.18 14.86 17.21
CA PRO A 149 -0.74 15.88 16.29
C PRO A 149 0.28 16.83 16.95
N PHE A 150 1.44 16.88 16.33
CA PHE A 150 2.48 17.83 16.70
C PHE A 150 1.97 19.24 16.47
N THR A 151 1.79 20.00 17.51
CA THR A 151 1.94 21.43 17.41
C THR A 151 3.41 21.74 17.65
N CYS A 152 4.17 21.94 16.57
CA CYS A 152 5.52 22.51 16.66
C CYS A 152 5.37 23.98 17.09
N THR A 153 5.21 24.23 18.37
CA THR A 153 5.46 25.54 18.94
C THR A 153 6.91 25.54 19.43
N TRP A 154 7.76 26.27 18.77
CA TRP A 154 9.09 26.59 19.25
C TRP A 154 8.93 27.59 20.42
N ASP A 155 8.73 27.06 21.60
CA ASP A 155 9.02 27.78 22.83
C ASP A 155 10.36 27.28 23.36
N ASP A 156 11.21 28.22 23.75
CA ASP A 156 12.63 28.02 24.06
C ASP A 156 12.94 27.00 25.18
N ASP A 157 11.95 26.36 25.76
CA ASP A 157 12.23 25.60 26.99
C ASP A 157 11.73 24.16 27.06
N TRP A 158 10.83 23.60 26.24
CA TRP A 158 10.49 22.16 26.31
C TRP A 158 9.46 21.75 25.25
N VAL A 159 9.75 20.68 24.54
CA VAL A 159 8.77 20.01 23.64
C VAL A 159 8.01 18.98 24.48
N ASN A 160 6.74 19.23 24.77
CA ASN A 160 5.85 18.23 25.39
C ASN A 160 5.23 17.37 24.29
N TYR A 161 5.62 16.10 24.25
CA TYR A 161 5.02 15.08 23.39
C TYR A 161 4.01 14.27 24.18
N THR A 162 2.76 14.25 23.74
CA THR A 162 1.81 13.23 24.19
C THR A 162 1.78 12.16 23.11
N ILE A 163 2.33 11.00 23.38
CA ILE A 163 2.35 9.88 22.46
C ILE A 163 1.33 8.86 22.93
N SER A 164 0.48 8.38 22.02
CA SER A 164 -0.49 7.32 22.30
C SER A 164 0.19 6.04 22.80
N SER A 165 -0.52 5.25 23.56
CA SER A 165 -0.09 4.20 24.49
C SER A 165 0.88 3.11 23.99
N GLY A 166 1.10 2.95 22.70
CA GLY A 166 1.81 1.78 22.17
C GLY A 166 3.31 1.71 22.47
N TRP A 167 4.03 2.83 22.58
CA TRP A 167 5.46 2.82 22.87
C TRP A 167 5.76 3.04 24.38
N TYR A 168 4.82 3.62 25.10
CA TYR A 168 4.99 3.89 26.53
C TYR A 168 5.26 2.62 27.35
N GLU A 169 4.73 1.47 26.91
CA GLU A 169 5.02 0.17 27.52
C GLU A 169 6.48 -0.28 27.30
N HIS A 170 7.16 0.28 26.32
CA HIS A 170 8.55 -0.06 25.95
C HIS A 170 9.57 1.01 26.36
N ARG A 171 9.16 2.09 27.02
CA ARG A 171 10.00 3.25 27.34
C ARG A 171 11.32 2.90 28.03
N GLU A 172 11.32 1.86 28.87
CA GLU A 172 12.51 1.43 29.61
C GLU A 172 13.52 0.69 28.76
N SER A 173 13.10 0.15 27.60
CA SER A 173 13.98 -0.52 26.64
C SER A 173 14.49 0.41 25.53
N ILE A 174 13.93 1.62 25.40
CA ILE A 174 14.37 2.59 24.39
C ILE A 174 15.70 3.19 24.79
N THR A 175 16.73 2.92 23.99
CA THR A 175 18.11 3.43 24.20
C THR A 175 18.49 4.47 23.14
N SER A 176 17.71 4.61 22.07
CA SER A 176 17.97 5.56 21.00
C SER A 176 16.65 6.11 20.42
N VAL A 177 16.65 7.41 20.16
CA VAL A 177 15.56 8.12 19.46
C VAL A 177 16.14 8.73 18.20
N VAL A 178 15.50 8.48 17.07
CA VAL A 178 15.90 8.93 15.74
C VAL A 178 14.77 9.72 15.11
N PHE A 179 15.09 10.86 14.50
CA PHE A 179 14.17 11.56 13.60
C PHE A 179 14.63 11.27 12.18
N ASP A 180 13.74 10.68 11.38
CA ASP A 180 13.98 10.41 9.97
C ASP A 180 14.04 11.73 9.18
N ASP A 181 14.77 11.76 8.06
CA ASP A 181 14.90 12.93 7.20
C ASP A 181 13.56 13.43 6.66
N SER A 182 12.52 12.60 6.66
CA SER A 182 11.15 12.99 6.30
C SER A 182 10.60 14.11 7.21
N PHE A 183 11.09 14.22 8.47
CA PHE A 183 10.74 15.32 9.38
C PHE A 183 11.32 16.68 8.95
N ALA A 184 12.36 16.71 8.13
CA ALA A 184 12.94 17.97 7.64
C ALA A 184 11.97 18.77 6.75
N GLY A 185 10.92 18.13 6.22
CA GLY A 185 9.85 18.78 5.45
C GLY A 185 8.67 19.29 6.29
N CYS A 186 8.68 19.09 7.61
CA CYS A 186 7.64 19.59 8.50
C CYS A 186 7.83 21.10 8.68
N THR A 187 7.28 21.89 7.74
CA THR A 187 7.21 23.36 7.88
C THR A 187 5.93 23.70 8.59
N THR A 188 6.06 24.46 9.68
CA THR A 188 4.99 25.11 10.47
C THR A 188 3.99 25.88 9.62
#